data_84ccdfc199fd749aaed77abe45789bbd
#
_entry.id   84ccdfc199fd749aaed77abe45789bbd
#
_cell.length_a   1.000
_cell.length_b   1.000
_cell.length_c   1.000
_cell.angle_alpha   90.00
_cell.angle_beta   90.00
_cell.angle_gamma   90.00
#
_symmetry.space_group_name_H-M   'P 1'
#
loop_
_entity.id
_entity.type
_entity.pdbx_description
1 polymer ?
#
loop_
_entity_poly.entity_id
_entity_poly.type
_entity_poly.pdbx_seq_one_letter_code
_entity_poly.pdbx_strand_id
1 'polypeptide(L)'
;PMQDDMDTILTNIREKLIAGVEKRLDADAPVGFLLSGGLDSSLVCSIAAKKLGKPIRTFAIGMDTDAIDLKYARQTAEYLGSEHHEIIINRDMVINSLEEVIRLLGTWDITTIRASMGMYLLCKAIHEQTDVRVLLTGEISDELFGYKYTDYAPTADAFQQESQKRIRELYMYDVLRADRCISANSIEARVPFGDLDFVRYVMAIDPEKKLNSYGKG
;
A
#
# COMPACT_ATOMS: atom_id res chain seq x y z
N PRO A 1 -10.39 -20.60 -14.04
CA PRO A 1 -10.74 -20.11 -12.70
C PRO A 1 -10.73 -21.26 -11.69
N MET A 2 -10.28 -20.97 -10.51
CA MET A 2 -10.25 -21.89 -9.37
C MET A 2 -11.68 -22.11 -8.89
N GLN A 3 -12.02 -23.38 -8.56
CA GLN A 3 -13.37 -23.77 -8.13
C GLN A 3 -13.52 -23.85 -6.60
N ASP A 4 -12.58 -23.31 -5.84
CA ASP A 4 -12.66 -23.27 -4.38
C ASP A 4 -13.96 -22.59 -3.93
N ASP A 5 -14.56 -23.07 -2.83
CA ASP A 5 -15.65 -22.39 -2.18
C ASP A 5 -15.18 -21.06 -1.50
N MET A 6 -16.12 -20.25 -1.07
CA MET A 6 -15.79 -18.93 -0.50
C MET A 6 -14.99 -19.05 0.79
N ASP A 7 -15.28 -20.01 1.66
CA ASP A 7 -14.59 -20.18 2.93
C ASP A 7 -13.13 -20.59 2.71
N THR A 8 -12.88 -21.49 1.76
CA THR A 8 -11.54 -21.87 1.33
C THR A 8 -10.79 -20.68 0.74
N ILE A 9 -11.44 -19.87 -0.11
CA ILE A 9 -10.85 -18.67 -0.70
C ILE A 9 -10.43 -17.68 0.39
N LEU A 10 -11.31 -17.35 1.31
CA LEU A 10 -11.04 -16.41 2.39
C LEU A 10 -9.91 -16.90 3.31
N THR A 11 -9.90 -18.19 3.62
CA THR A 11 -8.84 -18.81 4.42
C THR A 11 -7.49 -18.69 3.72
N ASN A 12 -7.42 -19.04 2.43
CA ASN A 12 -6.18 -18.99 1.66
C ASN A 12 -5.68 -17.54 1.45
N ILE A 13 -6.57 -16.57 1.20
CA ILE A 13 -6.21 -15.15 1.14
C ILE A 13 -5.54 -14.74 2.46
N ARG A 14 -6.18 -15.05 3.59
CA ARG A 14 -5.67 -14.72 4.92
C ARG A 14 -4.29 -15.33 5.17
N GLU A 15 -4.16 -16.63 4.96
CA GLU A 15 -2.91 -17.36 5.24
C GLU A 15 -1.75 -16.89 4.35
N LYS A 16 -2.02 -16.68 3.06
CA LYS A 16 -1.01 -16.21 2.11
C LYS A 16 -0.58 -14.77 2.37
N LEU A 17 -1.51 -13.89 2.75
CA LEU A 17 -1.15 -12.51 3.11
C LEU A 17 -0.31 -12.50 4.40
N ILE A 18 -0.68 -13.30 5.41
CA ILE A 18 0.13 -13.46 6.62
C ILE A 18 1.55 -13.91 6.25
N ALA A 19 1.68 -14.96 5.45
CA ALA A 19 2.99 -15.45 5.00
C ALA A 19 3.75 -14.38 4.19
N GLY A 20 3.05 -13.60 3.36
CA GLY A 20 3.61 -12.49 2.60
C GLY A 20 4.19 -11.38 3.49
N VAL A 21 3.51 -11.05 4.58
CA VAL A 21 4.02 -10.09 5.58
C VAL A 21 5.21 -10.70 6.33
N GLU A 22 5.09 -11.93 6.83
CA GLU A 22 6.14 -12.59 7.60
C GLU A 22 7.47 -12.66 6.86
N LYS A 23 7.47 -13.05 5.58
CA LYS A 23 8.66 -13.08 4.73
C LYS A 23 9.37 -11.73 4.65
N ARG A 24 8.66 -10.63 4.89
CA ARG A 24 9.17 -9.26 4.74
C ARG A 24 9.53 -8.59 6.06
N LEU A 25 9.39 -9.29 7.18
CA LEU A 25 9.81 -8.81 8.50
C LEU A 25 11.28 -9.10 8.81
N ASP A 26 11.89 -10.03 8.10
CA ASP A 26 13.31 -10.37 8.25
C ASP A 26 14.18 -9.29 7.56
N ALA A 27 14.87 -8.49 8.37
CA ALA A 27 15.68 -7.37 7.90
C ALA A 27 16.85 -7.10 8.84
N ASP A 28 18.02 -6.74 8.27
CA ASP A 28 19.20 -6.33 9.00
C ASP A 28 19.15 -4.87 9.48
N ALA A 29 18.17 -4.11 8.97
CA ALA A 29 17.94 -2.71 9.30
C ALA A 29 16.61 -2.49 10.01
N PRO A 30 16.45 -1.39 10.76
CA PRO A 30 15.19 -1.05 11.40
C PRO A 30 14.03 -0.93 10.41
N VAL A 31 12.93 -1.60 10.74
CA VAL A 31 11.72 -1.70 9.92
C VAL A 31 10.65 -0.73 10.42
N GLY A 32 10.02 -0.01 9.49
CA GLY A 32 8.85 0.82 9.70
C GLY A 32 7.69 0.41 8.78
N PHE A 33 6.54 1.01 9.02
CA PHE A 33 5.31 0.67 8.32
C PHE A 33 4.58 1.94 7.90
N LEU A 34 4.16 2.04 6.65
CA LEU A 34 3.28 3.11 6.21
C LEU A 34 1.84 2.78 6.63
N LEU A 35 1.20 3.72 7.34
CA LEU A 35 -0.14 3.53 7.89
C LEU A 35 -1.02 4.72 7.50
N SER A 36 -1.88 4.54 6.50
CA SER A 36 -2.85 5.56 6.08
C SER A 36 -4.19 5.48 6.82
N GLY A 37 -4.43 4.42 7.59
CA GLY A 37 -5.72 4.12 8.17
C GLY A 37 -6.72 3.45 7.20
N GLY A 38 -6.34 3.26 5.93
CA GLY A 38 -7.05 2.43 4.97
C GLY A 38 -6.90 0.94 5.27
N LEU A 39 -7.76 0.11 4.66
CA LEU A 39 -7.82 -1.34 4.93
C LEU A 39 -6.46 -2.02 4.71
N ASP A 40 -5.81 -1.76 3.59
CA ASP A 40 -4.62 -2.49 3.14
C ASP A 40 -3.41 -2.24 4.03
N SER A 41 -3.10 -0.97 4.29
CA SER A 41 -2.03 -0.59 5.20
C SER A 41 -2.29 -1.07 6.63
N SER A 42 -3.56 -1.02 7.08
CA SER A 42 -3.96 -1.48 8.41
C SER A 42 -3.82 -3.00 8.57
N LEU A 43 -4.13 -3.78 7.51
CA LEU A 43 -3.93 -5.23 7.50
C LEU A 43 -2.45 -5.59 7.62
N VAL A 44 -1.59 -4.97 6.82
CA VAL A 44 -0.14 -5.19 6.89
C VAL A 44 0.39 -4.89 8.29
N CYS A 45 0.04 -3.72 8.85
CA CYS A 45 0.45 -3.33 10.20
C CYS A 45 -0.08 -4.29 11.27
N SER A 46 -1.35 -4.70 11.17
CA SER A 46 -1.98 -5.63 12.14
C SER A 46 -1.32 -7.00 12.15
N ILE A 47 -1.01 -7.54 10.98
CA ILE A 47 -0.32 -8.84 10.86
C ILE A 47 1.08 -8.72 11.45
N ALA A 48 1.82 -7.66 11.08
CA ALA A 48 3.17 -7.43 11.58
C ALA A 48 3.22 -7.27 13.10
N ALA A 49 2.33 -6.45 13.68
CA ALA A 49 2.24 -6.22 15.12
C ALA A 49 1.98 -7.53 15.89
N LYS A 50 1.01 -8.33 15.41
CA LYS A 50 0.71 -9.65 16.00
C LYS A 50 1.89 -10.61 15.91
N LYS A 51 2.59 -10.61 14.77
CA LYS A 51 3.69 -11.54 14.52
C LYS A 51 4.92 -11.21 15.36
N LEU A 52 5.26 -9.92 15.45
CA LEU A 52 6.41 -9.45 16.21
C LEU A 52 6.16 -9.46 17.73
N GLY A 53 4.91 -9.41 18.18
CA GLY A 53 4.55 -9.39 19.61
C GLY A 53 5.10 -8.18 20.39
N LYS A 54 5.42 -7.10 19.68
CA LYS A 54 5.95 -5.84 20.23
C LYS A 54 5.42 -4.65 19.44
N PRO A 55 5.44 -3.42 20.00
CA PRO A 55 5.09 -2.22 19.26
C PRO A 55 5.88 -2.10 17.96
N ILE A 56 5.19 -1.77 16.88
CA ILE A 56 5.79 -1.48 15.58
C ILE A 56 5.83 0.04 15.37
N ARG A 57 6.77 0.52 14.57
CA ARG A 57 6.86 1.93 14.20
C ARG A 57 6.04 2.20 12.96
N THR A 58 5.02 3.05 13.08
CA THR A 58 4.11 3.40 11.99
C THR A 58 4.23 4.87 11.62
N PHE A 59 4.08 5.17 10.34
CA PHE A 59 4.23 6.50 9.79
C PHE A 59 3.03 6.88 8.93
N ALA A 60 2.52 8.09 9.13
CA ALA A 60 1.47 8.69 8.32
C ALA A 60 1.85 10.11 7.91
N ILE A 61 1.25 10.61 6.84
CA ILE A 61 1.44 11.98 6.37
C ILE A 61 0.09 12.65 6.17
N GLY A 62 0.03 13.93 6.48
CA GLY A 62 -1.16 14.75 6.23
C GLY A 62 -0.80 16.21 6.03
N MET A 63 -1.73 16.94 5.41
CA MET A 63 -1.63 18.39 5.30
C MET A 63 -1.89 19.05 6.66
N ASP A 64 -1.38 20.23 6.88
CA ASP A 64 -1.65 21.10 8.03
C ASP A 64 -3.09 21.61 8.12
N THR A 65 -3.87 21.36 7.07
CA THR A 65 -5.32 21.51 7.04
C THR A 65 -5.98 20.20 7.40
N ASP A 66 -7.26 20.19 7.74
CA ASP A 66 -8.02 19.03 8.24
C ASP A 66 -7.75 17.73 7.43
N ALA A 67 -6.80 16.94 7.91
CA ALA A 67 -6.36 15.70 7.27
C ALA A 67 -7.15 14.52 7.85
N ILE A 68 -8.25 14.17 7.20
CA ILE A 68 -9.11 13.05 7.61
C ILE A 68 -8.34 11.73 7.67
N ASP A 69 -7.35 11.55 6.79
CA ASP A 69 -6.53 10.33 6.74
C ASP A 69 -5.69 10.16 8.01
N LEU A 70 -5.16 11.24 8.58
CA LEU A 70 -4.44 11.17 9.85
C LEU A 70 -5.32 10.72 11.01
N LYS A 71 -6.60 11.09 10.98
CA LYS A 71 -7.56 10.62 12.00
C LYS A 71 -7.69 9.10 12.00
N TYR A 72 -7.85 8.49 10.83
CA TYR A 72 -7.99 7.04 10.73
C TYR A 72 -6.65 6.32 10.97
N ALA A 73 -5.54 6.89 10.53
CA ALA A 73 -4.22 6.36 10.84
C ALA A 73 -3.97 6.31 12.35
N ARG A 74 -4.29 7.40 13.07
CA ARG A 74 -4.16 7.49 14.54
C ARG A 74 -5.03 6.47 15.25
N GLN A 75 -6.30 6.32 14.87
CA GLN A 75 -7.20 5.33 15.45
C GLN A 75 -6.66 3.90 15.29
N THR A 76 -6.14 3.59 14.11
CA THR A 76 -5.54 2.28 13.85
C THR A 76 -4.26 2.10 14.67
N ALA A 77 -3.42 3.12 14.75
CA ALA A 77 -2.18 3.09 15.52
C ALA A 77 -2.44 2.87 17.02
N GLU A 78 -3.44 3.55 17.59
CA GLU A 78 -3.89 3.37 18.97
C GLU A 78 -4.40 1.94 19.22
N TYR A 79 -5.22 1.42 18.30
CA TYR A 79 -5.71 0.04 18.38
C TYR A 79 -4.58 -1.00 18.36
N LEU A 80 -3.54 -0.75 17.57
CA LEU A 80 -2.38 -1.64 17.46
C LEU A 80 -1.35 -1.46 18.56
N GLY A 81 -1.43 -0.39 19.35
CA GLY A 81 -0.40 0.00 20.31
C GLY A 81 0.95 0.30 19.64
N SER A 82 0.93 0.87 18.44
CA SER A 82 2.14 1.19 17.68
C SER A 82 2.80 2.51 18.13
N GLU A 83 4.10 2.62 17.92
CA GLU A 83 4.82 3.89 17.98
C GLU A 83 4.53 4.66 16.69
N HIS A 84 3.56 5.57 16.76
CA HIS A 84 3.04 6.26 15.59
C HIS A 84 3.64 7.65 15.41
N HIS A 85 4.12 7.91 14.19
CA HIS A 85 4.71 9.19 13.79
C HIS A 85 3.88 9.83 12.69
N GLU A 86 3.43 11.07 12.93
CA GLU A 86 2.68 11.86 11.95
C GLU A 86 3.59 12.94 11.34
N ILE A 87 3.70 12.94 10.04
CA ILE A 87 4.43 13.95 9.28
C ILE A 87 3.43 14.97 8.75
N ILE A 88 3.51 16.19 9.26
CA ILE A 88 2.63 17.27 8.83
C ILE A 88 3.33 18.09 7.75
N ILE A 89 2.71 18.20 6.59
CA ILE A 89 3.21 18.98 5.46
C ILE A 89 2.29 20.17 5.17
N ASN A 90 2.85 21.19 4.57
CA ASN A 90 2.11 22.36 4.12
C ASN A 90 2.28 22.57 2.60
N ARG A 91 1.52 23.53 2.07
CA ARG A 91 1.52 23.86 0.65
C ARG A 91 2.92 24.21 0.12
N ASP A 92 3.70 24.97 0.88
CA ASP A 92 5.01 25.43 0.43
C ASP A 92 6.00 24.26 0.33
N MET A 93 5.96 23.33 1.27
CA MET A 93 6.77 22.09 1.20
C MET A 93 6.45 21.29 -0.06
N VAL A 94 5.16 21.16 -0.41
CA VAL A 94 4.73 20.47 -1.64
C VAL A 94 5.24 21.21 -2.88
N ILE A 95 5.05 22.51 -2.99
CA ILE A 95 5.48 23.30 -4.15
C ILE A 95 7.01 23.25 -4.30
N ASN A 96 7.75 23.40 -3.21
CA ASN A 96 9.21 23.43 -3.25
C ASN A 96 9.84 22.08 -3.62
N SER A 97 9.13 20.97 -3.42
CA SER A 97 9.61 19.63 -3.81
C SER A 97 9.15 19.18 -5.21
N LEU A 98 8.30 19.97 -5.89
CA LEU A 98 7.66 19.55 -7.14
C LEU A 98 8.66 19.23 -8.25
N GLU A 99 9.63 20.11 -8.50
CA GLU A 99 10.63 19.92 -9.55
C GLU A 99 11.48 18.67 -9.30
N GLU A 100 11.90 18.47 -8.07
CA GLU A 100 12.68 17.30 -7.67
C GLU A 100 11.89 16.00 -7.85
N VAL A 101 10.61 15.98 -7.47
CA VAL A 101 9.74 14.81 -7.64
C VAL A 101 9.52 14.50 -9.12
N ILE A 102 9.29 15.50 -9.98
CA ILE A 102 9.16 15.30 -11.43
C ILE A 102 10.44 14.69 -12.00
N ARG A 103 11.60 15.24 -11.63
CA ARG A 103 12.91 14.74 -12.09
C ARG A 103 13.15 13.30 -11.64
N LEU A 104 12.80 13.00 -10.39
CA LEU A 104 12.94 11.68 -9.80
C LEU A 104 12.08 10.62 -10.50
N LEU A 105 10.82 10.95 -10.74
CA LEU A 105 9.87 10.04 -11.38
C LEU A 105 10.18 9.80 -12.85
N GLY A 106 10.70 10.83 -13.55
CA GLY A 106 10.96 10.76 -14.99
C GLY A 106 9.67 10.62 -15.81
N THR A 107 8.54 11.12 -15.32
CA THR A 107 7.25 11.10 -15.99
C THR A 107 6.56 12.47 -15.95
N TRP A 108 5.69 12.71 -16.92
CA TRP A 108 4.83 13.89 -16.99
C TRP A 108 3.37 13.58 -16.62
N ASP A 109 3.09 12.35 -16.18
CA ASP A 109 1.75 11.99 -15.74
C ASP A 109 1.38 12.73 -14.45
N ILE A 110 0.38 13.59 -14.55
CA ILE A 110 -0.05 14.44 -13.44
C ILE A 110 -0.55 13.63 -12.23
N THR A 111 -1.18 12.48 -12.47
CA THR A 111 -1.72 11.63 -11.40
C THR A 111 -0.60 11.02 -10.59
N THR A 112 0.40 10.47 -11.27
CA THR A 112 1.61 9.91 -10.65
C THR A 112 2.38 10.97 -9.89
N ILE A 113 2.62 12.15 -10.47
CA ILE A 113 3.33 13.26 -9.81
C ILE A 113 2.60 13.68 -8.53
N ARG A 114 1.29 13.97 -8.64
CA ARG A 114 0.49 14.41 -7.48
C ARG A 114 0.51 13.41 -6.33
N ALA A 115 0.33 12.13 -6.63
CA ALA A 115 0.33 11.07 -5.63
C ALA A 115 1.72 10.86 -5.00
N SER A 116 2.79 11.15 -5.75
CA SER A 116 4.16 10.99 -5.29
C SER A 116 4.62 12.08 -4.32
N MET A 117 4.01 13.28 -4.34
CA MET A 117 4.44 14.37 -3.47
C MET A 117 4.41 13.99 -1.99
N GLY A 118 3.28 13.43 -1.53
CA GLY A 118 3.15 12.96 -0.15
C GLY A 118 4.12 11.82 0.17
N MET A 119 4.23 10.82 -0.70
CA MET A 119 5.13 9.68 -0.50
C MET A 119 6.59 10.13 -0.39
N TYR A 120 7.04 11.01 -1.28
CA TYR A 120 8.40 11.55 -1.26
C TYR A 120 8.71 12.31 0.03
N LEU A 121 7.83 13.23 0.43
CA LEU A 121 8.01 14.03 1.65
C LEU A 121 7.96 13.18 2.92
N LEU A 122 7.09 12.17 2.96
CA LEU A 122 7.03 11.21 4.05
C LEU A 122 8.33 10.42 4.18
N CYS A 123 8.82 9.85 3.08
CA CYS A 123 10.06 9.07 3.09
C CYS A 123 11.28 9.92 3.43
N LYS A 124 11.32 11.17 2.95
CA LYS A 124 12.35 12.14 3.31
C LYS A 124 12.37 12.38 4.81
N ALA A 125 11.22 12.68 5.41
CA ALA A 125 11.13 12.88 6.85
C ALA A 125 11.52 11.64 7.66
N ILE A 126 11.09 10.44 7.24
CA ILE A 126 11.49 9.17 7.88
C ILE A 126 13.01 9.01 7.85
N HIS A 127 13.64 9.24 6.69
CA HIS A 127 15.09 9.12 6.55
C HIS A 127 15.86 10.11 7.43
N GLU A 128 15.40 11.37 7.49
CA GLU A 128 16.07 12.45 8.22
C GLU A 128 15.87 12.36 9.73
N GLN A 129 14.72 11.85 10.18
CA GLN A 129 14.31 11.91 11.59
C GLN A 129 14.42 10.56 12.32
N THR A 130 14.66 9.46 11.59
CA THR A 130 14.70 8.10 12.17
C THR A 130 15.85 7.27 11.60
N ASP A 131 16.09 6.13 12.25
CA ASP A 131 17.01 5.10 11.78
C ASP A 131 16.34 4.05 10.87
N VAL A 132 15.04 4.18 10.58
CA VAL A 132 14.30 3.26 9.71
C VAL A 132 14.87 3.27 8.29
N ARG A 133 15.15 2.08 7.75
CA ARG A 133 15.69 1.90 6.40
C ARG A 133 14.91 0.88 5.56
N VAL A 134 13.91 0.25 6.15
CA VAL A 134 12.98 -0.67 5.47
C VAL A 134 11.56 -0.24 5.77
N LEU A 135 10.71 -0.12 4.75
CA LEU A 135 9.29 0.22 4.90
C LEU A 135 8.40 -0.83 4.27
N LEU A 136 7.45 -1.36 5.05
CA LEU A 136 6.34 -2.15 4.52
C LEU A 136 5.18 -1.26 4.14
N THR A 137 4.58 -1.53 2.98
CA THR A 137 3.45 -0.75 2.41
C THR A 137 2.27 -1.64 2.06
N GLY A 138 1.10 -1.03 1.85
CA GLY A 138 -0.13 -1.70 1.38
C GLY A 138 -0.33 -1.68 -0.14
N GLU A 139 0.68 -1.32 -0.92
CA GLU A 139 0.59 -1.22 -2.38
C GLU A 139 0.22 -2.57 -3.05
N ILE A 140 -0.34 -2.53 -4.24
CA ILE A 140 -0.76 -3.66 -5.11
C ILE A 140 -2.14 -4.25 -4.73
N SER A 141 -2.70 -3.96 -3.57
CA SER A 141 -3.99 -4.56 -3.20
C SER A 141 -5.11 -4.16 -4.17
N ASP A 142 -5.13 -2.92 -4.60
CA ASP A 142 -6.13 -2.37 -5.52
C ASP A 142 -6.12 -3.04 -6.89
N GLU A 143 -4.94 -3.37 -7.42
CA GLU A 143 -4.79 -4.06 -8.69
C GLU A 143 -5.25 -5.53 -8.63
N LEU A 144 -5.16 -6.13 -7.45
CA LEU A 144 -5.55 -7.52 -7.22
C LEU A 144 -7.05 -7.68 -6.97
N PHE A 145 -7.63 -6.79 -6.15
CA PHE A 145 -9.01 -6.91 -5.67
C PHE A 145 -9.99 -5.93 -6.32
N GLY A 146 -9.49 -4.96 -7.07
CA GLY A 146 -10.28 -3.91 -7.69
C GLY A 146 -10.31 -2.62 -6.89
N TYR A 147 -10.55 -1.55 -7.58
CA TYR A 147 -10.72 -0.20 -7.06
C TYR A 147 -11.74 0.55 -7.90
N LYS A 148 -12.05 1.78 -7.54
CA LYS A 148 -13.12 2.61 -8.15
C LYS A 148 -13.31 2.46 -9.66
N TYR A 149 -12.23 2.30 -10.42
CA TYR A 149 -12.31 2.21 -11.88
C TYR A 149 -12.65 0.80 -12.37
N THR A 150 -12.15 -0.22 -11.69
CA THR A 150 -12.41 -1.62 -12.04
C THR A 150 -13.80 -2.07 -11.62
N ASP A 151 -14.38 -1.42 -10.61
CA ASP A 151 -15.76 -1.70 -10.15
C ASP A 151 -16.83 -1.39 -11.20
N TYR A 152 -16.50 -0.58 -12.21
CA TYR A 152 -17.39 -0.31 -13.35
C TYR A 152 -17.24 -1.33 -14.48
N ALA A 153 -16.46 -2.38 -14.31
CA ALA A 153 -16.33 -3.43 -15.32
C ALA A 153 -17.70 -4.04 -15.66
N PRO A 154 -18.08 -4.13 -16.94
CA PRO A 154 -19.39 -4.60 -17.34
C PRO A 154 -19.61 -6.09 -17.07
N THR A 155 -18.55 -6.86 -16.96
CA THR A 155 -18.56 -8.31 -16.70
C THR A 155 -17.38 -8.70 -15.81
N ALA A 156 -17.47 -9.86 -15.17
CA ALA A 156 -16.39 -10.42 -14.39
C ALA A 156 -15.13 -10.70 -15.25
N ASP A 157 -15.31 -11.12 -16.48
CA ASP A 157 -14.20 -11.30 -17.42
C ASP A 157 -13.50 -9.98 -17.76
N ALA A 158 -14.24 -8.90 -17.99
CA ALA A 158 -13.68 -7.57 -18.21
C ALA A 158 -12.91 -7.07 -16.97
N PHE A 159 -13.46 -7.29 -15.78
CA PHE A 159 -12.77 -7.02 -14.52
C PHE A 159 -11.43 -7.79 -14.44
N GLN A 160 -11.45 -9.09 -14.72
CA GLN A 160 -10.23 -9.92 -14.66
C GLN A 160 -9.17 -9.48 -15.68
N GLN A 161 -9.59 -9.13 -16.90
CA GLN A 161 -8.66 -8.63 -17.92
C GLN A 161 -8.01 -7.31 -17.50
N GLU A 162 -8.78 -6.39 -16.93
CA GLU A 162 -8.25 -5.13 -16.43
C GLU A 162 -7.30 -5.35 -15.25
N SER A 163 -7.64 -6.20 -14.29
CA SER A 163 -6.74 -6.56 -13.17
C SER A 163 -5.43 -7.17 -13.68
N GLN A 164 -5.50 -8.09 -14.65
CA GLN A 164 -4.31 -8.67 -15.26
C GLN A 164 -3.44 -7.64 -15.98
N LYS A 165 -4.07 -6.66 -16.65
CA LYS A 165 -3.38 -5.55 -17.29
C LYS A 165 -2.66 -4.70 -16.25
N ARG A 166 -3.34 -4.30 -15.19
CA ARG A 166 -2.76 -3.47 -14.12
C ARG A 166 -1.58 -4.14 -13.43
N ILE A 167 -1.69 -5.43 -13.14
CA ILE A 167 -0.57 -6.21 -12.58
C ILE A 167 0.64 -6.24 -13.53
N ARG A 168 0.44 -6.32 -14.85
CA ARG A 168 1.54 -6.26 -15.82
C ARG A 168 2.15 -4.86 -15.95
N GLU A 169 1.36 -3.83 -15.69
CA GLU A 169 1.73 -2.42 -15.86
C GLU A 169 2.12 -1.74 -14.53
N LEU A 170 2.26 -2.48 -13.42
CA LEU A 170 2.61 -1.94 -12.09
C LEU A 170 3.81 -0.98 -12.12
N TYR A 171 4.80 -1.29 -12.96
CA TYR A 171 6.01 -0.48 -13.11
C TYR A 171 5.78 0.90 -13.73
N MET A 172 4.58 1.17 -14.26
CA MET A 172 4.21 2.44 -14.90
C MET A 172 3.45 3.39 -13.96
N TYR A 173 2.87 2.88 -12.86
CA TYR A 173 1.92 3.61 -12.02
C TYR A 173 2.32 3.63 -10.55
N ASP A 174 1.50 3.04 -9.68
CA ASP A 174 1.66 3.17 -8.23
C ASP A 174 2.92 2.53 -7.67
N VAL A 175 3.38 1.43 -8.26
CA VAL A 175 4.67 0.83 -7.89
C VAL A 175 5.84 1.70 -8.34
N LEU A 176 5.76 2.34 -9.53
CA LEU A 176 6.78 3.33 -9.95
C LEU A 176 6.88 4.47 -8.92
N ARG A 177 5.75 5.00 -8.51
CA ARG A 177 5.65 6.05 -7.48
C ARG A 177 6.31 5.60 -6.18
N ALA A 178 5.87 4.47 -5.65
CA ALA A 178 6.38 3.95 -4.38
C ALA A 178 7.88 3.65 -4.44
N ASP A 179 8.33 2.92 -5.47
CA ASP A 179 9.73 2.56 -5.66
C ASP A 179 10.63 3.81 -5.73
N ARG A 180 10.30 4.75 -6.63
CA ARG A 180 11.12 5.95 -6.83
C ARG A 180 11.16 6.85 -5.59
N CYS A 181 10.02 7.08 -4.94
CA CYS A 181 9.96 7.96 -3.78
C CYS A 181 10.65 7.36 -2.55
N ILE A 182 10.53 6.06 -2.33
CA ILE A 182 11.13 5.37 -1.19
C ILE A 182 12.64 5.22 -1.41
N SER A 183 13.06 4.71 -2.58
CA SER A 183 14.48 4.47 -2.91
C SER A 183 15.30 5.75 -2.96
N ALA A 184 14.72 6.87 -3.44
CA ALA A 184 15.40 8.17 -3.47
C ALA A 184 15.81 8.67 -2.07
N ASN A 185 15.13 8.18 -1.04
CA ASN A 185 15.43 8.49 0.35
C ASN A 185 16.26 7.40 1.05
N SER A 186 16.94 6.53 0.30
CA SER A 186 17.77 5.44 0.80
C SER A 186 17.01 4.50 1.77
N ILE A 187 15.75 4.23 1.44
CA ILE A 187 14.88 3.31 2.16
C ILE A 187 14.46 2.19 1.21
N GLU A 188 14.41 0.96 1.70
CA GLU A 188 13.93 -0.21 0.96
C GLU A 188 12.42 -0.36 1.10
N ALA A 189 11.70 -0.46 -0.03
CA ALA A 189 10.28 -0.75 -0.05
C ALA A 189 10.02 -2.26 -0.03
N ARG A 190 9.13 -2.71 0.84
CA ARG A 190 8.63 -4.09 0.88
C ARG A 190 7.12 -4.10 0.76
N VAL A 191 6.62 -4.91 -0.19
CA VAL A 191 5.21 -4.93 -0.61
C VAL A 191 4.61 -6.33 -0.38
N PRO A 192 3.97 -6.58 0.78
CA PRO A 192 3.41 -7.90 1.11
C PRO A 192 2.36 -8.40 0.11
N PHE A 193 1.48 -7.52 -0.38
CA PHE A 193 0.48 -7.88 -1.40
C PHE A 193 1.11 -8.29 -2.74
N GLY A 194 2.36 -7.91 -2.99
CA GLY A 194 3.14 -8.32 -4.15
C GLY A 194 3.85 -9.69 -3.98
N ASP A 195 3.60 -10.43 -2.89
CA ASP A 195 4.13 -11.79 -2.76
C ASP A 195 3.63 -12.67 -3.90
N LEU A 196 4.55 -13.36 -4.59
CA LEU A 196 4.21 -14.09 -5.80
C LEU A 196 3.21 -15.21 -5.57
N ASP A 197 3.25 -15.87 -4.42
CA ASP A 197 2.30 -16.93 -4.08
C ASP A 197 0.92 -16.34 -3.78
N PHE A 198 0.88 -15.16 -3.14
CA PHE A 198 -0.34 -14.41 -2.91
C PHE A 198 -0.96 -13.93 -4.23
N VAL A 199 -0.16 -13.26 -5.08
CA VAL A 199 -0.61 -12.74 -6.39
C VAL A 199 -1.14 -13.88 -7.28
N ARG A 200 -0.41 -14.97 -7.39
CA ARG A 200 -0.85 -16.13 -8.20
C ARG A 200 -2.17 -16.70 -7.72
N TYR A 201 -2.34 -16.82 -6.41
CA TYR A 201 -3.57 -17.32 -5.83
C TYR A 201 -4.75 -16.39 -6.11
N VAL A 202 -4.62 -15.10 -5.77
CA VAL A 202 -5.68 -14.09 -5.94
C VAL A 202 -6.08 -13.94 -7.41
N MET A 203 -5.11 -13.96 -8.32
CA MET A 203 -5.38 -13.87 -9.76
C MET A 203 -6.01 -15.15 -10.35
N ALA A 204 -5.93 -16.28 -9.66
CA ALA A 204 -6.61 -17.52 -10.06
C ALA A 204 -8.05 -17.64 -9.54
N ILE A 205 -8.46 -16.82 -8.58
CA ILE A 205 -9.84 -16.79 -8.07
C ILE A 205 -10.79 -16.42 -9.20
N ASP A 206 -11.95 -17.10 -9.22
CA ASP A 206 -13.02 -16.77 -10.15
C ASP A 206 -13.40 -15.28 -10.03
N PRO A 207 -13.31 -14.51 -11.11
CA PRO A 207 -13.58 -13.07 -11.06
C PRO A 207 -15.00 -12.71 -10.63
N GLU A 208 -15.99 -13.60 -10.80
CA GLU A 208 -17.33 -13.38 -10.28
C GLU A 208 -17.37 -13.28 -8.76
N LYS A 209 -16.43 -13.92 -8.08
CA LYS A 209 -16.28 -13.85 -6.61
C LYS A 209 -15.54 -12.60 -6.13
N LYS A 210 -14.87 -11.88 -7.04
CA LYS A 210 -14.14 -10.64 -6.74
C LYS A 210 -14.89 -9.38 -7.18
N LEU A 211 -15.69 -9.49 -8.24
CA LEU A 211 -16.45 -8.35 -8.77
C LEU A 211 -17.47 -7.87 -7.75
N ASN A 212 -17.38 -6.59 -7.41
CA ASN A 212 -18.35 -5.98 -6.51
C ASN A 212 -19.71 -5.78 -7.23
N SER A 213 -20.77 -6.28 -6.62
CA SER A 213 -22.13 -6.10 -7.12
C SER A 213 -22.85 -5.00 -6.32
N TYR A 214 -22.45 -3.74 -6.51
CA TYR A 214 -23.11 -2.61 -5.88
C TYR A 214 -24.64 -2.68 -6.05
N GLY A 215 -25.38 -2.72 -4.94
CA GLY A 215 -26.85 -2.73 -4.92
C GLY A 215 -27.51 -4.08 -4.99
N LYS A 216 -26.80 -5.18 -5.02
CA LYS A 216 -27.38 -6.53 -4.87
C LYS A 216 -27.11 -7.11 -3.47
N GLY A 217 -27.09 -6.23 -2.50
CA GLY A 217 -27.14 -6.46 -1.06
C GLY A 217 -26.14 -7.45 -0.51
#